data_466cb9e242c68ddb17aea7306e603af1
#
_entry.id   466cb9e242c68ddb17aea7306e603af1
#
_cell.length_a   1.000
_cell.length_b   1.000
_cell.length_c   1.000
_cell.angle_alpha   90.00
_cell.angle_beta   90.00
_cell.angle_gamma   90.00
#
_symmetry.space_group_name_H-M   'P 1'
#
loop_
_entity.id
_entity.type
_entity.pdbx_description
1 polymer ?
#
loop_
_entity_poly.entity_id
_entity_poly.type
_entity_poly.pdbx_seq_one_letter_code
_entity_poly.pdbx_strand_id
1 'polypeptide(L)'
;MKSTVRHWFIQRAQEAGISWTYIVAKYTDPYVIQTLKRHKETLENPAIHYPGYYLKPFHGYDAGNLEWQSAIECEAATYSISVGYWKNVHYQVASNWLRYNVTKCINAYRKDHQLDEPVETIVDIGCSIGVSTECLVNAFRNAYVIGVDLSPYYLAVATHRAHQNGNPVHYVHANAENIPIDDETVNLVTVSFMFHEMPIDARKEVLCEAYRILKPNGVLAILDIDPIRIGKQLYNNPFRKWAFDTTEPHIHNYYKHDMQTSMMECGFDHIVEKENDPVNKVWIAKKNVPKIQPLTVPAPSPLFAMEVV
;
A
#
# COMPACT_ATOMS: atom_id res chain seq x y z
N MET A 1 -11.18 20.74 17.23
CA MET A 1 -11.55 19.31 17.07
C MET A 1 -10.39 18.46 16.55
N LYS A 2 -9.82 18.77 15.39
CA LYS A 2 -8.65 18.05 14.82
C LYS A 2 -7.39 18.12 15.69
N SER A 3 -7.07 19.27 16.28
CA SER A 3 -5.96 19.42 17.22
C SER A 3 -6.11 18.52 18.45
N THR A 4 -7.33 18.20 18.88
CA THR A 4 -7.61 17.31 20.02
C THR A 4 -7.27 15.87 19.69
N VAL A 5 -7.61 15.38 18.49
CA VAL A 5 -7.29 14.02 18.03
C VAL A 5 -5.78 13.86 17.85
N ARG A 6 -5.12 14.82 17.20
CA ARG A 6 -3.66 14.81 17.07
C ARG A 6 -2.96 14.83 18.44
N HIS A 7 -3.43 15.65 19.38
CA HIS A 7 -2.87 15.69 20.74
C HIS A 7 -3.02 14.35 21.47
N TRP A 8 -4.17 13.69 21.30
CA TRP A 8 -4.39 12.36 21.86
C TRP A 8 -3.42 11.33 21.26
N PHE A 9 -3.15 11.35 19.95
CA PHE A 9 -2.15 10.48 19.33
C PHE A 9 -0.74 10.73 19.89
N ILE A 10 -0.36 11.98 20.07
CA ILE A 10 0.95 12.35 20.64
C ILE A 10 1.06 11.84 22.09
N GLN A 11 0.04 12.04 22.92
CA GLN A 11 0.04 11.51 24.29
C GLN A 11 0.18 10.00 24.31
N ARG A 12 -0.60 9.29 23.51
CA ARG A 12 -0.52 7.83 23.40
C ARG A 12 0.87 7.36 22.95
N ALA A 13 1.48 8.06 22.02
CA ALA A 13 2.84 7.79 21.60
C ALA A 13 3.83 7.93 22.76
N GLN A 14 3.74 9.01 23.53
CA GLN A 14 4.58 9.26 24.68
C GLN A 14 4.41 8.21 25.77
N GLU A 15 3.17 7.81 26.09
CA GLU A 15 2.87 6.73 27.02
C GLU A 15 3.47 5.39 26.58
N ALA A 16 3.60 5.17 25.27
CA ALA A 16 4.24 3.99 24.69
C ALA A 16 5.77 4.13 24.56
N GLY A 17 6.37 5.18 25.09
CA GLY A 17 7.82 5.42 25.02
C GLY A 17 8.30 5.95 23.67
N ILE A 18 7.40 6.38 22.79
CA ILE A 18 7.74 6.96 21.49
C ILE A 18 8.00 8.46 21.69
N SER A 19 9.24 8.88 21.55
CA SER A 19 9.60 10.30 21.60
C SER A 19 9.20 11.02 20.30
N TRP A 20 7.92 11.42 20.22
CA TRP A 20 7.36 12.11 19.05
C TRP A 20 8.18 13.33 18.64
N THR A 21 8.50 14.18 19.63
CA THR A 21 9.29 15.39 19.40
C THR A 21 10.69 15.10 18.87
N TYR A 22 11.35 14.04 19.34
CA TYR A 22 12.66 13.63 18.85
C TYR A 22 12.59 13.12 17.40
N ILE A 23 11.57 12.32 17.07
CA ILE A 23 11.37 11.82 15.70
C ILE A 23 11.11 12.98 14.74
N VAL A 24 10.23 13.90 15.11
CA VAL A 24 9.92 15.09 14.31
C VAL A 24 11.16 15.98 14.15
N ALA A 25 11.98 16.14 15.21
CA ALA A 25 13.18 16.96 15.16
C ALA A 25 14.19 16.50 14.09
N LYS A 26 14.24 15.21 13.75
CA LYS A 26 15.10 14.69 12.65
C LYS A 26 14.79 15.37 11.31
N TYR A 27 13.51 15.70 11.07
CA TYR A 27 13.03 16.26 9.81
C TYR A 27 12.88 17.77 9.84
N THR A 28 12.95 18.40 11.01
CA THR A 28 12.81 19.87 11.17
C THR A 28 14.13 20.60 11.29
N ASP A 29 15.25 19.90 11.27
CA ASP A 29 16.57 20.49 11.14
C ASP A 29 16.65 21.35 9.86
N PRO A 30 17.19 22.58 9.90
CA PRO A 30 17.22 23.49 8.74
C PRO A 30 17.87 22.91 7.49
N TYR A 31 18.93 22.09 7.63
CA TYR A 31 19.58 21.44 6.51
C TYR A 31 18.71 20.31 5.92
N VAL A 32 18.09 19.52 6.80
CA VAL A 32 17.18 18.42 6.38
C VAL A 32 15.95 18.99 5.67
N ILE A 33 15.29 20.01 6.23
CA ILE A 33 14.15 20.68 5.58
C ILE A 33 14.50 21.17 4.17
N GLN A 34 15.68 21.74 3.99
CA GLN A 34 16.12 22.21 2.67
C GLN A 34 16.33 21.05 1.70
N THR A 35 16.85 19.93 2.21
CA THR A 35 17.00 18.69 1.42
C THR A 35 15.64 18.09 1.04
N LEU A 36 14.69 18.04 1.98
CA LEU A 36 13.32 17.56 1.71
C LEU A 36 12.62 18.43 0.65
N LYS A 37 12.77 19.76 0.72
CA LYS A 37 12.21 20.67 -0.31
C LYS A 37 12.77 20.37 -1.70
N ARG A 38 14.08 20.15 -1.82
CA ARG A 38 14.71 19.76 -3.10
C ARG A 38 14.20 18.41 -3.61
N HIS A 39 14.08 17.42 -2.71
CA HIS A 39 13.49 16.12 -3.11
C HIS A 39 12.05 16.29 -3.61
N LYS A 40 11.23 17.08 -2.91
CA LYS A 40 9.87 17.38 -3.36
C LYS A 40 9.86 18.01 -4.75
N GLU A 41 10.64 19.08 -4.96
CA GLU A 41 10.74 19.79 -6.25
C GLU A 41 11.18 18.86 -7.40
N THR A 42 12.07 17.89 -7.12
CA THR A 42 12.55 16.92 -8.13
C THR A 42 11.52 15.85 -8.45
N LEU A 43 10.73 15.42 -7.46
CA LEU A 43 9.78 14.32 -7.59
C LEU A 43 8.41 14.77 -8.06
N GLU A 44 8.02 16.00 -7.74
CA GLU A 44 6.68 16.50 -8.00
C GLU A 44 6.37 16.54 -9.50
N ASN A 45 5.38 15.76 -9.91
CA ASN A 45 4.85 15.82 -11.26
C ASN A 45 3.72 16.86 -11.33
N PRO A 46 3.94 18.01 -12.00
CA PRO A 46 2.95 19.09 -12.06
C PRO A 46 1.71 18.75 -12.91
N ALA A 47 1.75 17.67 -13.68
CA ALA A 47 0.63 17.23 -14.51
C ALA A 47 -0.41 16.39 -13.73
N ILE A 48 -0.15 16.07 -12.45
CA ILE A 48 -1.07 15.27 -11.66
C ILE A 48 -2.30 16.09 -11.27
N HIS A 49 -3.47 15.52 -11.57
CA HIS A 49 -4.73 15.99 -11.05
C HIS A 49 -5.12 15.18 -9.82
N TYR A 50 -5.18 15.85 -8.66
CA TYR A 50 -5.57 15.21 -7.42
C TYR A 50 -7.07 14.89 -7.41
N PRO A 51 -7.49 13.66 -7.10
CA PRO A 51 -8.89 13.33 -6.97
C PRO A 51 -9.53 14.08 -5.79
N GLY A 52 -10.79 14.44 -5.94
CA GLY A 52 -11.48 15.26 -4.95
C GLY A 52 -11.57 14.66 -3.53
N TYR A 53 -11.51 13.34 -3.41
CA TYR A 53 -11.48 12.67 -2.11
C TYR A 53 -10.14 12.86 -1.40
N TYR A 54 -9.03 13.01 -2.14
CA TYR A 54 -7.68 13.19 -1.59
C TYR A 54 -7.41 14.62 -1.10
N LEU A 55 -8.15 15.61 -1.62
CA LEU A 55 -8.01 17.02 -1.24
C LEU A 55 -8.74 17.37 0.06
N LYS A 56 -9.32 16.40 0.73
CA LYS A 56 -10.03 16.61 2.00
C LYS A 56 -9.08 16.59 3.19
N PRO A 57 -9.42 17.28 4.28
CA PRO A 57 -8.71 17.11 5.55
C PRO A 57 -8.71 15.66 6.00
N PHE A 58 -7.53 15.16 6.38
CA PHE A 58 -7.34 13.75 6.71
C PHE A 58 -6.37 13.60 7.92
N HIS A 59 -6.50 12.55 8.72
CA HIS A 59 -5.63 12.25 9.88
C HIS A 59 -5.45 13.41 10.88
N GLY A 60 -6.33 14.41 10.86
CA GLY A 60 -6.22 15.58 11.71
C GLY A 60 -5.43 16.75 11.12
N TYR A 61 -4.98 16.65 9.88
CA TYR A 61 -4.29 17.70 9.13
C TYR A 61 -5.24 18.42 8.18
N ASP A 62 -5.09 19.74 8.02
CA ASP A 62 -6.03 20.55 7.24
C ASP A 62 -5.89 20.35 5.73
N ALA A 63 -4.67 20.16 5.23
CA ALA A 63 -4.40 19.80 3.85
C ALA A 63 -4.21 18.28 3.66
N GLY A 64 -4.58 17.45 4.65
CA GLY A 64 -4.44 16.00 4.60
C GLY A 64 -3.00 15.57 4.42
N ASN A 65 -2.76 14.74 3.40
CA ASN A 65 -1.41 14.25 3.10
C ASN A 65 -0.56 15.24 2.26
N LEU A 66 -1.10 16.42 1.91
CA LEU A 66 -0.45 17.42 1.06
C LEU A 66 0.18 18.56 1.86
N GLU A 67 0.76 18.25 3.01
CA GLU A 67 1.47 19.23 3.83
C GLU A 67 2.69 18.66 4.55
N TRP A 68 3.65 19.51 4.88
CA TRP A 68 4.89 19.09 5.54
C TRP A 68 4.65 18.50 6.93
N GLN A 69 3.72 19.06 7.70
CA GLN A 69 3.47 18.58 9.05
C GLN A 69 3.03 17.11 9.04
N SER A 70 2.12 16.76 8.15
CA SER A 70 1.67 15.37 7.96
C SER A 70 2.83 14.43 7.60
N ALA A 71 3.66 14.81 6.63
CA ALA A 71 4.78 14.00 6.17
C ALA A 71 5.87 13.81 7.26
N ILE A 72 6.21 14.87 7.99
CA ILE A 72 7.24 14.85 9.04
C ILE A 72 6.79 14.05 10.27
N GLU A 73 5.52 14.09 10.60
CA GLU A 73 4.95 13.38 11.75
C GLU A 73 4.62 11.90 11.44
N CYS A 74 4.58 11.52 10.17
CA CYS A 74 4.15 10.19 9.73
C CYS A 74 4.97 9.05 10.35
N GLU A 75 6.28 9.20 10.56
CA GLU A 75 7.10 8.15 11.20
C GLU A 75 6.66 7.89 12.64
N ALA A 76 6.43 8.92 13.41
CA ALA A 76 5.97 8.81 14.80
C ALA A 76 4.54 8.24 14.88
N ALA A 77 3.66 8.65 13.95
CA ALA A 77 2.31 8.12 13.83
C ALA A 77 2.32 6.62 13.49
N THR A 78 3.16 6.20 12.55
CA THR A 78 3.33 4.80 12.17
C THR A 78 3.75 3.92 13.35
N TYR A 79 4.70 4.37 14.17
CA TYR A 79 5.10 3.65 15.37
C TYR A 79 3.98 3.59 16.41
N SER A 80 3.20 4.66 16.57
CA SER A 80 2.09 4.72 17.53
C SER A 80 0.96 3.75 17.20
N ILE A 81 0.73 3.47 15.92
CA ILE A 81 -0.26 2.51 15.47
C ILE A 81 0.18 1.10 15.84
N SER A 82 1.40 0.72 15.50
CA SER A 82 1.90 -0.65 15.62
C SER A 82 2.16 -1.09 17.07
N VAL A 83 2.56 -0.17 17.95
CA VAL A 83 2.89 -0.52 19.33
C VAL A 83 1.72 -1.10 20.14
N GLY A 84 0.49 -0.78 19.77
CA GLY A 84 -0.71 -1.29 20.43
C GLY A 84 -1.06 -2.74 20.07
N TYR A 85 -0.41 -3.35 19.09
CA TYR A 85 -0.72 -4.69 18.60
C TYR A 85 -0.06 -5.80 19.42
N TRP A 86 1.10 -5.51 20.02
CA TRP A 86 1.83 -6.48 20.84
C TRP A 86 2.20 -5.89 22.21
N LYS A 87 1.96 -6.65 23.27
CA LYS A 87 2.32 -6.23 24.63
C LYS A 87 3.82 -6.37 24.85
N ASN A 88 4.42 -5.40 25.54
CA ASN A 88 5.83 -5.40 25.94
C ASN A 88 6.83 -5.52 24.79
N VAL A 89 6.47 -5.02 23.62
CA VAL A 89 7.34 -4.97 22.43
C VAL A 89 7.73 -3.52 22.15
N HIS A 90 9.01 -3.29 21.92
CA HIS A 90 9.48 -1.96 21.53
C HIS A 90 8.83 -1.53 20.19
N TYR A 91 8.43 -0.27 20.10
CA TYR A 91 7.63 0.24 18.97
C TYR A 91 8.26 0.00 17.59
N GLN A 92 9.59 0.13 17.45
CA GLN A 92 10.27 -0.16 16.20
C GLN A 92 10.20 -1.66 15.83
N VAL A 93 10.34 -2.54 16.82
CA VAL A 93 10.21 -3.98 16.61
C VAL A 93 8.78 -4.33 16.22
N ALA A 94 7.78 -3.75 16.88
CA ALA A 94 6.37 -3.93 16.53
C ALA A 94 6.08 -3.48 15.09
N SER A 95 6.59 -2.31 14.70
CA SER A 95 6.47 -1.79 13.33
C SER A 95 7.12 -2.71 12.29
N ASN A 96 8.30 -3.27 12.61
CA ASN A 96 8.99 -4.20 11.72
C ASN A 96 8.26 -5.55 11.63
N TRP A 97 7.73 -6.08 12.74
CA TRP A 97 6.97 -7.33 12.73
C TRP A 97 5.72 -7.24 11.87
N LEU A 98 5.01 -6.12 11.95
CA LEU A 98 3.83 -5.86 11.14
C LEU A 98 4.10 -6.08 9.64
N ARG A 99 5.22 -5.56 9.15
CA ARG A 99 5.62 -5.62 7.74
C ARG A 99 6.32 -6.92 7.37
N TYR A 100 7.13 -7.45 8.28
CA TYR A 100 7.78 -8.74 8.08
C TYR A 100 6.75 -9.88 7.95
N ASN A 101 5.65 -9.83 8.68
CA ASN A 101 4.58 -10.81 8.55
C ASN A 101 3.97 -10.79 7.15
N VAL A 102 3.81 -9.61 6.52
CA VAL A 102 3.36 -9.50 5.13
C VAL A 102 4.31 -10.22 4.18
N THR A 103 5.61 -9.98 4.29
CA THR A 103 6.61 -10.65 3.42
C THR A 103 6.63 -12.16 3.64
N LYS A 104 6.42 -12.63 4.87
CA LYS A 104 6.22 -14.06 5.16
C LYS A 104 4.99 -14.62 4.45
N CYS A 105 3.87 -13.91 4.51
CA CYS A 105 2.64 -14.32 3.84
C CYS A 105 2.84 -14.39 2.32
N ILE A 106 3.52 -13.40 1.73
CA ILE A 106 3.85 -13.38 0.30
C ILE A 106 4.70 -14.60 -0.07
N ASN A 107 5.78 -14.86 0.66
CA ASN A 107 6.68 -15.98 0.37
C ASN A 107 5.98 -17.34 0.54
N ALA A 108 5.15 -17.51 1.56
CA ALA A 108 4.35 -18.71 1.75
C ALA A 108 3.36 -18.91 0.60
N TYR A 109 2.63 -17.86 0.21
CA TYR A 109 1.72 -17.90 -0.92
C TYR A 109 2.42 -18.30 -2.22
N ARG A 110 3.56 -17.68 -2.52
CA ARG A 110 4.37 -18.01 -3.72
C ARG A 110 4.80 -19.47 -3.73
N LYS A 111 5.25 -19.98 -2.59
CA LYS A 111 5.62 -21.39 -2.43
C LYS A 111 4.42 -22.33 -2.63
N ASP A 112 3.28 -22.02 -2.01
CA ASP A 112 2.05 -22.86 -2.09
C ASP A 112 1.51 -22.93 -3.53
N HIS A 113 1.75 -21.89 -4.33
CA HIS A 113 1.33 -21.80 -5.73
C HIS A 113 2.45 -22.09 -6.74
N GLN A 114 3.62 -22.59 -6.29
CA GLN A 114 4.75 -22.96 -7.14
C GLN A 114 5.22 -21.80 -8.05
N LEU A 115 5.24 -20.58 -7.51
CA LEU A 115 5.72 -19.37 -8.19
C LEU A 115 7.24 -19.22 -7.96
N ASP A 116 8.04 -20.06 -8.62
CA ASP A 116 9.48 -20.16 -8.40
C ASP A 116 10.30 -19.06 -9.10
N GLU A 117 9.71 -18.35 -10.06
CA GLU A 117 10.36 -17.24 -10.75
C GLU A 117 10.83 -16.17 -9.77
N PRO A 118 12.03 -15.61 -9.91
CA PRO A 118 12.51 -14.58 -9.00
C PRO A 118 11.62 -13.33 -9.04
N VAL A 119 11.50 -12.65 -7.91
CA VAL A 119 10.88 -11.33 -7.85
C VAL A 119 11.91 -10.31 -8.28
N GLU A 120 11.79 -9.80 -9.50
CA GLU A 120 12.72 -8.85 -10.11
C GLU A 120 12.25 -7.40 -9.94
N THR A 121 10.94 -7.16 -10.01
CA THR A 121 10.34 -5.82 -9.91
C THR A 121 9.19 -5.82 -8.92
N ILE A 122 9.22 -4.88 -7.99
CA ILE A 122 8.19 -4.67 -6.97
C ILE A 122 7.66 -3.24 -7.08
N VAL A 123 6.33 -3.08 -7.00
CA VAL A 123 5.69 -1.78 -6.84
C VAL A 123 4.96 -1.73 -5.52
N ASP A 124 5.30 -0.77 -4.66
CA ASP A 124 4.62 -0.48 -3.40
C ASP A 124 3.70 0.73 -3.61
N ILE A 125 2.41 0.47 -3.75
CA ILE A 125 1.38 1.49 -4.04
C ILE A 125 0.92 2.13 -2.72
N GLY A 126 0.89 3.47 -2.66
CA GLY A 126 0.63 4.21 -1.44
C GLY A 126 1.79 4.06 -0.45
N CYS A 127 3.01 4.17 -0.94
CA CYS A 127 4.23 3.89 -0.16
C CYS A 127 4.48 4.89 0.98
N SER A 128 3.78 6.03 1.01
CA SER A 128 3.91 7.07 2.04
C SER A 128 5.38 7.49 2.22
N ILE A 129 5.89 7.53 3.44
CA ILE A 129 7.29 7.83 3.75
C ILE A 129 8.25 6.63 3.59
N GLY A 130 7.84 5.57 2.90
CA GLY A 130 8.68 4.44 2.51
C GLY A 130 8.95 3.39 3.58
N VAL A 131 8.21 3.34 4.70
CA VAL A 131 8.48 2.39 5.79
C VAL A 131 8.20 0.94 5.36
N SER A 132 7.13 0.68 4.62
CA SER A 132 6.82 -0.64 4.04
C SER A 132 7.79 -0.97 2.91
N THR A 133 8.09 0.01 2.06
CA THR A 133 9.01 -0.11 0.93
C THR A 133 10.42 -0.55 1.38
N GLU A 134 10.96 0.01 2.46
CA GLU A 134 12.24 -0.40 3.05
C GLU A 134 12.23 -1.88 3.49
N CYS A 135 11.10 -2.35 4.02
CA CYS A 135 10.96 -3.78 4.38
C CYS A 135 10.96 -4.68 3.14
N LEU A 136 10.38 -4.24 2.03
CA LEU A 136 10.41 -4.97 0.75
C LEU A 136 11.83 -5.06 0.19
N VAL A 137 12.59 -3.95 0.19
CA VAL A 137 14.02 -3.95 -0.20
C VAL A 137 14.82 -4.97 0.61
N ASN A 138 14.60 -5.02 1.92
CA ASN A 138 15.31 -5.95 2.80
C ASN A 138 14.90 -7.42 2.59
N ALA A 139 13.63 -7.67 2.24
CA ALA A 139 13.11 -9.02 2.00
C ALA A 139 13.45 -9.56 0.61
N PHE A 140 13.53 -8.69 -0.40
CA PHE A 140 13.75 -9.02 -1.81
C PHE A 140 14.98 -8.28 -2.36
N ARG A 141 16.16 -8.62 -1.85
CA ARG A 141 17.42 -7.86 -2.04
C ARG A 141 17.85 -7.67 -3.50
N ASN A 142 17.40 -8.53 -4.39
CA ASN A 142 17.76 -8.48 -5.82
C ASN A 142 16.67 -7.81 -6.67
N ALA A 143 15.57 -7.39 -6.04
CA ALA A 143 14.47 -6.76 -6.76
C ALA A 143 14.69 -5.26 -6.95
N TYR A 144 14.26 -4.74 -8.08
CA TYR A 144 14.08 -3.32 -8.30
C TYR A 144 12.77 -2.88 -7.65
N VAL A 145 12.86 -2.00 -6.67
CA VAL A 145 11.70 -1.58 -5.88
C VAL A 145 11.30 -0.16 -6.25
N ILE A 146 10.03 -0.01 -6.61
CA ILE A 146 9.39 1.26 -6.95
C ILE A 146 8.36 1.58 -5.86
N GLY A 147 8.47 2.75 -5.24
CA GLY A 147 7.45 3.29 -4.33
C GLY A 147 6.61 4.34 -5.05
N VAL A 148 5.30 4.16 -5.08
CA VAL A 148 4.35 5.09 -5.69
C VAL A 148 3.50 5.75 -4.63
N ASP A 149 3.42 7.07 -4.61
CA ASP A 149 2.53 7.82 -3.72
C ASP A 149 2.01 9.09 -4.40
N LEU A 150 0.84 9.54 -4.00
CA LEU A 150 0.21 10.74 -4.52
C LEU A 150 0.65 12.02 -3.78
N SER A 151 1.36 11.88 -2.64
CA SER A 151 1.91 13.01 -1.89
C SER A 151 3.38 13.24 -2.20
N PRO A 152 3.76 14.33 -2.88
CA PRO A 152 5.17 14.66 -3.10
C PRO A 152 5.88 15.04 -1.79
N TYR A 153 5.14 15.41 -0.74
CA TYR A 153 5.67 15.66 0.60
C TYR A 153 6.12 14.36 1.27
N TYR A 154 5.31 13.32 1.18
CA TYR A 154 5.64 11.99 1.70
C TYR A 154 6.80 11.38 0.93
N LEU A 155 6.79 11.46 -0.39
CA LEU A 155 7.88 10.97 -1.22
C LEU A 155 9.21 11.68 -0.96
N ALA A 156 9.19 12.97 -0.64
CA ALA A 156 10.41 13.69 -0.25
C ALA A 156 11.01 13.12 1.03
N VAL A 157 10.19 12.80 2.03
CA VAL A 157 10.63 12.13 3.26
C VAL A 157 11.10 10.71 2.97
N ALA A 158 10.36 9.95 2.14
CA ALA A 158 10.73 8.59 1.73
C ALA A 158 12.10 8.55 1.05
N THR A 159 12.36 9.46 0.12
CA THR A 159 13.65 9.58 -0.57
C THR A 159 14.78 9.92 0.40
N HIS A 160 14.55 10.84 1.30
CA HIS A 160 15.54 11.18 2.34
C HIS A 160 15.87 9.97 3.22
N ARG A 161 14.85 9.22 3.68
CA ARG A 161 15.03 8.00 4.49
C ARG A 161 15.79 6.92 3.72
N ALA A 162 15.43 6.68 2.46
CA ALA A 162 16.09 5.70 1.62
C ALA A 162 17.58 6.03 1.43
N HIS A 163 17.94 7.29 1.20
CA HIS A 163 19.33 7.73 1.13
C HIS A 163 20.07 7.53 2.46
N GLN A 164 19.44 7.86 3.59
CA GLN A 164 20.03 7.68 4.92
C GLN A 164 20.32 6.20 5.23
N ASN A 165 19.45 5.30 4.78
CA ASN A 165 19.53 3.86 5.03
C ASN A 165 20.30 3.09 3.95
N GLY A 166 20.74 3.76 2.87
CA GLY A 166 21.42 3.13 1.74
C GLY A 166 20.51 2.18 0.94
N ASN A 167 19.21 2.40 0.97
CA ASN A 167 18.22 1.58 0.26
C ASN A 167 18.01 2.08 -1.18
N PRO A 168 18.21 1.24 -2.20
CA PRO A 168 17.98 1.60 -3.60
C PRO A 168 16.48 1.52 -3.93
N VAL A 169 15.74 2.61 -3.74
CA VAL A 169 14.31 2.69 -4.09
C VAL A 169 14.10 3.79 -5.12
N HIS A 170 13.31 3.52 -6.13
CA HIS A 170 12.83 4.51 -7.09
C HIS A 170 11.44 5.01 -6.66
N TYR A 171 11.33 6.27 -6.27
CA TYR A 171 10.06 6.88 -5.89
C TYR A 171 9.42 7.63 -7.05
N VAL A 172 8.11 7.41 -7.24
CA VAL A 172 7.32 7.98 -8.33
C VAL A 172 6.10 8.71 -7.78
N HIS A 173 5.98 9.99 -8.09
CA HIS A 173 4.79 10.78 -7.78
C HIS A 173 3.71 10.49 -8.83
N ALA A 174 2.74 9.67 -8.47
CA ALA A 174 1.66 9.26 -9.37
C ALA A 174 0.37 8.94 -8.59
N ASN A 175 -0.77 9.01 -9.30
CA ASN A 175 -2.03 8.50 -8.80
C ASN A 175 -2.05 6.97 -8.92
N ALA A 176 -2.40 6.29 -7.83
CA ALA A 176 -2.51 4.83 -7.76
C ALA A 176 -3.55 4.24 -8.73
N GLU A 177 -4.51 5.04 -9.17
CA GLU A 177 -5.54 4.66 -10.15
C GLU A 177 -4.99 4.65 -11.60
N ASN A 178 -3.81 5.26 -11.84
CA ASN A 178 -3.16 5.33 -13.15
C ASN A 178 -1.64 5.54 -12.97
N ILE A 179 -0.89 4.45 -12.89
CA ILE A 179 0.54 4.45 -12.61
C ILE A 179 1.32 4.45 -13.94
N PRO A 180 2.35 5.29 -14.10
CA PRO A 180 3.15 5.35 -15.33
C PRO A 180 4.13 4.17 -15.43
N ILE A 181 3.61 2.96 -15.44
CA ILE A 181 4.32 1.69 -15.57
C ILE A 181 3.63 0.88 -16.65
N ASP A 182 4.41 0.25 -17.51
CA ASP A 182 3.90 -0.56 -18.63
C ASP A 182 3.14 -1.80 -18.14
N ASP A 183 2.22 -2.28 -18.96
CA ASP A 183 1.46 -3.50 -18.70
C ASP A 183 2.39 -4.70 -18.51
N GLU A 184 2.06 -5.57 -17.57
CA GLU A 184 2.70 -6.87 -17.38
C GLU A 184 4.23 -6.83 -17.19
N THR A 185 4.72 -5.82 -16.46
CA THR A 185 6.16 -5.65 -16.18
C THR A 185 6.55 -5.96 -14.74
N VAL A 186 5.59 -6.07 -13.81
CA VAL A 186 5.82 -6.15 -12.36
C VAL A 186 5.57 -7.57 -11.83
N ASN A 187 6.46 -8.08 -10.99
CA ASN A 187 6.29 -9.41 -10.37
C ASN A 187 5.45 -9.36 -9.09
N LEU A 188 5.56 -8.28 -8.31
CA LEU A 188 4.89 -8.13 -7.02
C LEU A 188 4.38 -6.69 -6.88
N VAL A 189 3.10 -6.56 -6.57
CA VAL A 189 2.49 -5.30 -6.14
C VAL A 189 2.10 -5.43 -4.67
N THR A 190 2.43 -4.42 -3.88
CA THR A 190 1.99 -4.31 -2.47
C THR A 190 1.19 -3.04 -2.26
N VAL A 191 0.19 -3.12 -1.39
CA VAL A 191 -0.61 -1.99 -0.91
C VAL A 191 -0.72 -2.12 0.59
N SER A 192 -0.34 -1.08 1.35
CA SER A 192 -0.35 -1.15 2.82
C SER A 192 -1.10 0.05 3.41
N PHE A 193 -2.20 -0.23 4.14
CA PHE A 193 -2.96 0.78 4.88
C PHE A 193 -3.49 1.93 4.02
N MET A 194 -3.94 1.65 2.80
CA MET A 194 -4.43 2.68 1.89
C MET A 194 -5.93 2.55 1.59
N PHE A 195 -6.44 1.33 1.46
CA PHE A 195 -7.82 1.13 0.98
C PHE A 195 -8.89 1.60 1.97
N HIS A 196 -8.63 1.56 3.28
CA HIS A 196 -9.57 2.10 4.26
C HIS A 196 -9.74 3.64 4.15
N GLU A 197 -8.80 4.31 3.51
CA GLU A 197 -8.80 5.76 3.28
C GLU A 197 -9.54 6.19 2.00
N MET A 198 -9.90 5.26 1.12
CA MET A 198 -10.39 5.53 -0.23
C MET A 198 -11.89 5.24 -0.41
N PRO A 199 -12.60 5.95 -1.32
CA PRO A 199 -13.93 5.55 -1.74
C PRO A 199 -13.89 4.22 -2.51
N ILE A 200 -15.04 3.52 -2.58
CA ILE A 200 -15.14 2.18 -3.18
C ILE A 200 -14.68 2.17 -4.64
N ASP A 201 -15.11 3.14 -5.42
CA ASP A 201 -14.79 3.21 -6.86
C ASP A 201 -13.28 3.36 -7.08
N ALA A 202 -12.63 4.27 -6.34
CA ALA A 202 -11.18 4.44 -6.41
C ALA A 202 -10.40 3.18 -5.99
N ARG A 203 -10.87 2.44 -4.96
CA ARG A 203 -10.26 1.15 -4.58
C ARG A 203 -10.28 0.15 -5.73
N LYS A 204 -11.40 0.07 -6.45
CA LYS A 204 -11.55 -0.81 -7.60
C LYS A 204 -10.62 -0.41 -8.74
N GLU A 205 -10.50 0.89 -9.03
CA GLU A 205 -9.56 1.39 -10.03
C GLU A 205 -8.12 1.03 -9.68
N VAL A 206 -7.71 1.18 -8.42
CA VAL A 206 -6.37 0.75 -7.96
C VAL A 206 -6.16 -0.76 -8.07
N LEU A 207 -7.17 -1.59 -7.76
CA LEU A 207 -7.07 -3.05 -7.93
C LEU A 207 -6.89 -3.43 -9.39
N CYS A 208 -7.65 -2.81 -10.29
CA CYS A 208 -7.55 -3.08 -11.73
C CYS A 208 -6.23 -2.54 -12.31
N GLU A 209 -5.72 -1.43 -11.78
CA GLU A 209 -4.41 -0.90 -12.16
C GLU A 209 -3.27 -1.82 -11.68
N ALA A 210 -3.35 -2.32 -10.45
CA ALA A 210 -2.41 -3.33 -9.96
C ALA A 210 -2.43 -4.60 -10.83
N TYR A 211 -3.62 -5.02 -11.28
CA TYR A 211 -3.76 -6.15 -12.21
C TYR A 211 -3.11 -5.85 -13.56
N ARG A 212 -3.29 -4.64 -14.11
CA ARG A 212 -2.72 -4.23 -15.39
C ARG A 212 -1.20 -4.35 -15.40
N ILE A 213 -0.53 -3.77 -14.40
CA ILE A 213 0.94 -3.74 -14.33
C ILE A 213 1.58 -5.07 -13.97
N LEU A 214 0.86 -5.98 -13.29
CA LEU A 214 1.38 -7.30 -12.92
C LEU A 214 1.59 -8.19 -14.14
N LYS A 215 2.73 -8.90 -14.18
CA LYS A 215 3.00 -10.01 -15.09
C LYS A 215 1.98 -11.14 -14.87
N PRO A 216 1.72 -12.01 -15.86
CA PRO A 216 1.06 -13.29 -15.60
C PRO A 216 1.75 -14.04 -14.44
N ASN A 217 0.99 -14.59 -13.52
CA ASN A 217 1.45 -15.13 -12.22
C ASN A 217 2.06 -14.10 -11.26
N GLY A 218 2.08 -12.82 -11.59
CA GLY A 218 2.45 -11.76 -10.66
C GLY A 218 1.50 -11.72 -9.47
N VAL A 219 2.00 -11.31 -8.31
CA VAL A 219 1.29 -11.36 -7.02
C VAL A 219 0.89 -9.97 -6.57
N LEU A 220 -0.35 -9.81 -6.13
CA LEU A 220 -0.83 -8.66 -5.35
C LEU A 220 -0.93 -9.06 -3.89
N ALA A 221 -0.38 -8.24 -2.98
CA ALA A 221 -0.55 -8.39 -1.54
C ALA A 221 -1.03 -7.08 -0.91
N ILE A 222 -2.16 -7.13 -0.23
CA ILE A 222 -2.81 -5.98 0.41
C ILE A 222 -2.79 -6.19 1.92
N LEU A 223 -2.12 -5.32 2.66
CA LEU A 223 -2.20 -5.24 4.11
C LEU A 223 -3.15 -4.11 4.49
N ASP A 224 -4.24 -4.42 5.17
CA ASP A 224 -5.13 -3.39 5.66
C ASP A 224 -5.89 -3.85 6.92
N ILE A 225 -6.62 -2.93 7.53
CA ILE A 225 -7.44 -3.18 8.72
C ILE A 225 -8.43 -4.32 8.44
N ASP A 226 -8.53 -5.29 9.34
CA ASP A 226 -9.59 -6.30 9.25
C ASP A 226 -10.95 -5.68 9.64
N PRO A 227 -11.89 -5.53 8.68
CA PRO A 227 -13.17 -4.89 8.92
C PRO A 227 -13.98 -5.52 10.06
N ILE A 228 -13.85 -6.84 10.23
CA ILE A 228 -14.62 -7.60 11.24
C ILE A 228 -14.04 -7.35 12.63
N ARG A 229 -12.71 -7.35 12.76
CA ARG A 229 -12.04 -7.20 14.06
C ARG A 229 -12.12 -5.79 14.59
N ILE A 230 -11.83 -4.79 13.74
CA ILE A 230 -11.85 -3.40 14.14
C ILE A 230 -13.28 -2.95 14.47
N GLY A 231 -14.27 -3.39 13.69
CA GLY A 231 -15.67 -3.11 13.94
C GLY A 231 -16.08 -3.47 15.38
N LYS A 232 -15.72 -4.67 15.84
CA LYS A 232 -15.98 -5.10 17.22
C LYS A 232 -15.29 -4.21 18.27
N GLN A 233 -14.07 -3.76 17.99
CA GLN A 233 -13.31 -2.91 18.93
C GLN A 233 -13.81 -1.46 18.97
N LEU A 234 -14.21 -0.90 17.82
CA LEU A 234 -14.70 0.47 17.72
C LEU A 234 -16.09 0.63 18.32
N TYR A 235 -17.00 -0.31 18.04
CA TYR A 235 -18.38 -0.26 18.58
C TYR A 235 -18.45 -0.37 20.12
N ASN A 236 -17.40 -0.96 20.73
CA ASN A 236 -17.31 -1.07 22.19
C ASN A 236 -16.71 0.17 22.87
N ASN A 237 -16.24 1.17 22.10
CA ASN A 237 -15.66 2.39 22.66
C ASN A 237 -16.15 3.62 21.88
N PRO A 238 -17.12 4.38 22.43
CA PRO A 238 -17.70 5.54 21.75
C PRO A 238 -16.71 6.64 21.35
N PHE A 239 -15.65 6.84 22.15
CA PHE A 239 -14.61 7.82 21.87
C PHE A 239 -13.74 7.39 20.68
N ARG A 240 -13.34 6.11 20.63
CA ARG A 240 -12.60 5.57 19.48
C ARG A 240 -13.42 5.67 18.21
N LYS A 241 -14.71 5.27 18.28
CA LYS A 241 -15.64 5.39 17.16
C LYS A 241 -15.70 6.83 16.65
N TRP A 242 -15.91 7.77 17.55
CA TRP A 242 -15.97 9.19 17.20
C TRP A 242 -14.65 9.70 16.58
N ALA A 243 -13.50 9.29 17.11
CA ALA A 243 -12.19 9.67 16.58
C ALA A 243 -12.03 9.15 15.13
N PHE A 244 -12.32 7.87 14.88
CA PHE A 244 -12.27 7.29 13.54
C PHE A 244 -13.27 7.93 12.57
N ASP A 245 -14.51 8.15 13.00
CA ASP A 245 -15.54 8.82 12.18
C ASP A 245 -15.13 10.25 11.77
N THR A 246 -14.25 10.87 12.57
CA THR A 246 -13.77 12.25 12.33
C THR A 246 -12.52 12.30 11.45
N THR A 247 -11.66 11.28 11.53
CA THR A 247 -10.37 11.25 10.85
C THR A 247 -10.35 10.39 9.59
N GLU A 248 -11.28 9.43 9.47
CA GLU A 248 -11.34 8.43 8.42
C GLU A 248 -12.68 8.48 7.66
N PRO A 249 -12.88 9.40 6.73
CA PRO A 249 -14.19 9.64 6.12
C PRO A 249 -14.75 8.45 5.33
N HIS A 250 -13.90 7.52 4.89
CA HIS A 250 -14.30 6.35 4.08
C HIS A 250 -14.36 5.04 4.87
N ILE A 251 -14.07 5.05 6.17
CA ILE A 251 -13.96 3.84 6.99
C ILE A 251 -15.26 3.02 7.05
N HIS A 252 -16.42 3.68 7.10
CA HIS A 252 -17.71 2.98 7.12
C HIS A 252 -18.03 2.25 5.83
N ASN A 253 -17.62 2.81 4.69
CA ASN A 253 -17.76 2.17 3.39
C ASN A 253 -16.74 1.03 3.24
N TYR A 254 -15.57 1.17 3.87
CA TYR A 254 -14.56 0.12 3.89
C TYR A 254 -15.05 -1.12 4.65
N TYR A 255 -15.75 -0.97 5.77
CA TYR A 255 -16.28 -2.10 6.54
C TYR A 255 -17.34 -2.93 5.80
N LYS A 256 -18.00 -2.34 4.83
CA LYS A 256 -19.03 -2.99 4.00
C LYS A 256 -18.47 -3.53 2.69
N HIS A 257 -17.21 -3.25 2.40
CA HIS A 257 -16.58 -3.62 1.14
C HIS A 257 -16.10 -5.06 1.17
N ASP A 258 -16.50 -5.82 0.19
CA ASP A 258 -15.97 -7.17 -0.05
C ASP A 258 -14.73 -7.08 -0.96
N MET A 259 -13.57 -7.14 -0.33
CA MET A 259 -12.28 -7.06 -1.02
C MET A 259 -12.08 -8.22 -2.00
N GLN A 260 -12.48 -9.43 -1.61
CA GLN A 260 -12.33 -10.60 -2.48
C GLN A 260 -13.15 -10.46 -3.78
N THR A 261 -14.40 -10.05 -3.66
CA THR A 261 -15.25 -9.80 -4.83
C THR A 261 -14.63 -8.75 -5.74
N SER A 262 -14.14 -7.64 -5.20
CA SER A 262 -13.50 -6.59 -6.01
C SER A 262 -12.22 -7.05 -6.68
N MET A 263 -11.41 -7.87 -6.02
CA MET A 263 -10.21 -8.48 -6.63
C MET A 263 -10.60 -9.43 -7.77
N MET A 264 -11.63 -10.28 -7.59
CA MET A 264 -12.14 -11.18 -8.64
C MET A 264 -12.67 -10.40 -9.85
N GLU A 265 -13.39 -9.31 -9.62
CA GLU A 265 -13.91 -8.46 -10.70
C GLU A 265 -12.81 -7.80 -11.54
N CYS A 266 -11.62 -7.53 -10.96
CA CYS A 266 -10.44 -7.06 -11.68
C CYS A 266 -9.65 -8.20 -12.35
N GLY A 267 -10.01 -9.47 -12.15
CA GLY A 267 -9.39 -10.63 -12.81
C GLY A 267 -8.40 -11.41 -11.96
N PHE A 268 -8.23 -11.07 -10.69
CA PHE A 268 -7.38 -11.84 -9.78
C PHE A 268 -7.97 -13.20 -9.44
N ASP A 269 -7.11 -14.18 -9.22
CA ASP A 269 -7.46 -15.55 -8.89
C ASP A 269 -6.67 -16.07 -7.68
N HIS A 270 -7.08 -17.23 -7.15
CA HIS A 270 -6.44 -17.85 -5.98
C HIS A 270 -6.30 -16.88 -4.79
N ILE A 271 -7.36 -16.13 -4.49
CA ILE A 271 -7.37 -15.15 -3.43
C ILE A 271 -7.34 -15.84 -2.07
N VAL A 272 -6.38 -15.45 -1.23
CA VAL A 272 -6.18 -15.98 0.12
C VAL A 272 -6.19 -14.83 1.11
N GLU A 273 -6.89 -15.02 2.22
CA GLU A 273 -6.85 -14.13 3.37
C GLU A 273 -6.00 -14.73 4.50
N LYS A 274 -5.11 -13.93 5.07
CA LYS A 274 -4.27 -14.30 6.21
C LYS A 274 -4.38 -13.26 7.31
N GLU A 275 -4.41 -13.72 8.55
CA GLU A 275 -4.25 -12.84 9.70
C GLU A 275 -2.80 -12.36 9.74
N ASN A 276 -2.59 -11.05 9.80
CA ASN A 276 -1.24 -10.47 9.90
C ASN A 276 -0.83 -10.26 11.37
N ASP A 277 -1.75 -9.71 12.12
CA ASP A 277 -1.61 -9.33 13.51
C ASP A 277 -3.02 -9.26 14.16
N PRO A 278 -3.18 -8.89 15.46
CA PRO A 278 -4.48 -8.85 16.12
C PRO A 278 -5.54 -7.93 15.48
N VAL A 279 -5.15 -7.02 14.61
CA VAL A 279 -6.02 -5.97 14.03
C VAL A 279 -6.15 -6.06 12.53
N ASN A 280 -5.07 -6.43 11.84
CA ASN A 280 -4.98 -6.33 10.40
C ASN A 280 -4.99 -7.70 9.71
N LYS A 281 -5.35 -7.68 8.44
CA LYS A 281 -5.43 -8.83 7.55
C LYS A 281 -4.59 -8.57 6.29
N VAL A 282 -4.08 -9.64 5.71
CA VAL A 282 -3.46 -9.63 4.39
C VAL A 282 -4.33 -10.38 3.40
N TRP A 283 -4.69 -9.74 2.30
CA TRP A 283 -5.26 -10.38 1.11
C TRP A 283 -4.14 -10.58 0.10
N ILE A 284 -4.02 -11.79 -0.43
CA ILE A 284 -3.02 -12.12 -1.44
C ILE A 284 -3.70 -12.83 -2.60
N ALA A 285 -3.36 -12.44 -3.81
CA ALA A 285 -3.86 -13.07 -5.03
C ALA A 285 -2.81 -13.02 -6.12
N LYS A 286 -3.01 -13.78 -7.17
CA LYS A 286 -2.17 -13.74 -8.37
C LYS A 286 -2.97 -13.32 -9.60
N LYS A 287 -2.28 -12.72 -10.55
CA LYS A 287 -2.80 -12.50 -11.90
C LYS A 287 -2.83 -13.82 -12.66
N ASN A 288 -3.96 -14.11 -13.31
CA ASN A 288 -4.11 -15.31 -14.13
C ASN A 288 -3.18 -15.30 -15.33
N VAL A 289 -2.71 -16.49 -15.69
CA VAL A 289 -2.14 -16.72 -17.02
C VAL A 289 -3.30 -16.82 -18.01
N PRO A 290 -3.34 -16.02 -19.08
CA PRO A 290 -4.35 -16.16 -20.11
C PRO A 290 -4.36 -17.62 -20.61
N LYS A 291 -5.50 -18.31 -20.51
CA LYS A 291 -5.63 -19.62 -21.18
C LYS A 291 -5.54 -19.36 -22.67
N ILE A 292 -4.42 -19.73 -23.28
CA ILE A 292 -4.31 -19.79 -24.75
C ILE A 292 -5.36 -20.79 -25.19
N GLN A 293 -6.48 -20.32 -25.76
CA GLN A 293 -7.38 -21.22 -26.44
C GLN A 293 -6.58 -21.84 -27.58
N PRO A 294 -6.49 -23.18 -27.68
CA PRO A 294 -5.83 -23.78 -28.81
C PRO A 294 -6.56 -23.28 -30.05
N LEU A 295 -5.80 -22.73 -31.01
CA LEU A 295 -6.31 -22.38 -32.34
C LEU A 295 -7.01 -23.63 -32.87
N THR A 296 -8.34 -23.59 -32.93
CA THR A 296 -9.10 -24.61 -33.66
C THR A 296 -8.76 -24.40 -35.12
N VAL A 297 -7.77 -25.15 -35.60
CA VAL A 297 -7.51 -25.25 -37.05
C VAL A 297 -8.78 -25.80 -37.67
N PRO A 298 -9.47 -25.08 -38.53
CA PRO A 298 -10.65 -25.63 -39.20
C PRO A 298 -10.21 -26.89 -39.92
N ALA A 299 -11.00 -27.96 -39.81
CA ALA A 299 -10.76 -29.20 -40.54
C ALA A 299 -10.59 -28.86 -42.02
N PRO A 300 -9.62 -29.45 -42.72
CA PRO A 300 -9.45 -29.23 -44.14
C PRO A 300 -10.77 -29.57 -44.84
N SER A 301 -11.30 -28.63 -45.63
CA SER A 301 -12.46 -28.84 -46.46
C SER A 301 -12.23 -30.09 -47.32
N PRO A 302 -13.21 -31.02 -47.45
CA PRO A 302 -13.05 -32.14 -48.33
C PRO A 302 -12.81 -31.61 -49.76
N LEU A 303 -11.63 -31.89 -50.29
CA LEU A 303 -11.28 -31.59 -51.67
C LEU A 303 -12.32 -32.33 -52.54
N PHE A 304 -12.95 -31.55 -53.43
CA PHE A 304 -13.82 -32.05 -54.49
C PHE A 304 -13.18 -33.27 -55.16
N ALA A 305 -13.85 -34.43 -55.07
CA ALA A 305 -13.56 -35.56 -55.93
C ALA A 305 -13.91 -35.13 -57.34
N MET A 306 -12.91 -34.83 -58.15
CA MET A 306 -13.12 -34.73 -59.62
C MET A 306 -13.42 -36.15 -60.11
N GLU A 307 -14.66 -36.39 -60.51
CA GLU A 307 -15.00 -37.51 -61.37
C GLU A 307 -14.33 -37.30 -62.72
N VAL A 308 -13.43 -38.18 -63.08
CA VAL A 308 -12.89 -38.31 -64.43
C VAL A 308 -13.81 -39.26 -65.19
N VAL A 309 -14.48 -38.72 -66.21
CA VAL A 309 -15.20 -39.47 -67.25
C VAL A 309 -14.21 -39.91 -68.30
#